data_717058c10ee12ee27cd59556945cb868
#
_entry.id   717058c10ee12ee27cd59556945cb868
#
_cell.length_a   1.000
_cell.length_b   1.000
_cell.length_c   1.000
_cell.angle_alpha   90.00
_cell.angle_beta   90.00
_cell.angle_gamma   90.00
#
_symmetry.space_group_name_H-M   'P 1'
#
loop_
_entity.id
_entity.type
_entity.pdbx_description
1 polymer ?
#
loop_
_entity_poly.entity_id
_entity_poly.type
_entity_poly.pdbx_seq_one_letter_code
_entity_poly.pdbx_strand_id
1 'polypeptide(L)'
;MEFAGILSLSATLGAMLFFAIAVAPTVFQALPADQAGLFLRRLFPRYYAALILGSTLAGVLLLPTQSVAAGVCFLVMASTLWVRQILVPQINQLRDKELAGDPQAGVSFARWHRISVAINLIQLIALATLLMMI
;
A
#
# COMPACT_ATOMS: atom_id res chain seq x y z
N MET A 1 -19.34 -15.04 9.82
CA MET A 1 -18.66 -13.71 9.77
C MET A 1 -17.15 -13.88 9.75
N GLU A 2 -16.58 -14.73 10.59
CA GLU A 2 -15.15 -14.99 10.67
C GLU A 2 -14.54 -15.44 9.32
N PHE A 3 -15.14 -16.45 8.66
CA PHE A 3 -14.70 -16.92 7.33
C PHE A 3 -14.66 -15.78 6.30
N ALA A 4 -15.67 -14.92 6.28
CA ALA A 4 -15.68 -13.77 5.38
C ALA A 4 -14.60 -12.74 5.72
N GLY A 5 -14.28 -12.58 7.01
CA GLY A 5 -13.17 -11.75 7.48
C GLY A 5 -11.81 -12.30 7.01
N ILE A 6 -11.59 -13.60 7.18
CA ILE A 6 -10.38 -14.28 6.69
C ILE A 6 -10.26 -14.17 5.17
N LEU A 7 -11.36 -14.33 4.45
CA LEU A 7 -11.37 -14.19 3.00
C LEU A 7 -11.00 -12.76 2.56
N SER A 8 -11.55 -11.75 3.23
CA SER A 8 -11.21 -10.34 2.95
C SER A 8 -9.73 -10.03 3.26
N LEU A 9 -9.22 -10.54 4.38
CA LEU A 9 -7.80 -10.45 4.73
C LEU A 9 -6.92 -11.10 3.66
N SER A 10 -7.25 -12.33 3.25
CA SER A 10 -6.52 -13.07 2.23
C SER A 10 -6.53 -12.36 0.87
N ALA A 11 -7.68 -11.80 0.47
CA ALA A 11 -7.80 -11.03 -0.76
C ALA A 11 -6.94 -9.74 -0.71
N THR A 12 -6.93 -9.06 0.44
CA THR A 12 -6.10 -7.86 0.65
C THR A 12 -4.61 -8.22 0.55
N LEU A 13 -4.17 -9.26 1.24
CA LEU A 13 -2.80 -9.75 1.17
C LEU A 13 -2.43 -10.18 -0.27
N GLY A 14 -3.33 -10.89 -0.95
CA GLY A 14 -3.15 -11.31 -2.34
C GLY A 14 -2.96 -10.13 -3.29
N ALA A 15 -3.74 -9.06 -3.12
CA ALA A 15 -3.59 -7.82 -3.88
C ALA A 15 -2.22 -7.17 -3.66
N MET A 16 -1.74 -7.14 -2.41
CA MET A 16 -0.41 -6.60 -2.07
C MET A 16 0.71 -7.42 -2.70
N LEU A 17 0.63 -8.75 -2.59
CA LEU A 17 1.61 -9.67 -3.19
C LEU A 17 1.62 -9.56 -4.71
N PHE A 18 0.46 -9.55 -5.35
CA PHE A 18 0.35 -9.42 -6.80
C PHE A 18 0.95 -8.10 -7.29
N PHE A 19 0.66 -7.00 -6.59
CA PHE A 19 1.28 -5.72 -6.91
C PHE A 19 2.81 -5.77 -6.80
N ALA A 20 3.34 -6.29 -5.69
CA ALA A 20 4.78 -6.30 -5.43
C ALA A 20 5.56 -7.23 -6.37
N ILE A 21 4.99 -8.41 -6.70
CA ILE A 21 5.69 -9.47 -7.44
C ILE A 21 5.46 -9.34 -8.96
N ALA A 22 4.27 -8.93 -9.38
CA ALA A 22 3.89 -8.91 -10.78
C ALA A 22 3.75 -7.49 -11.34
N VAL A 23 2.96 -6.62 -10.71
CA VAL A 23 2.62 -5.32 -11.30
C VAL A 23 3.81 -4.39 -11.33
N ALA A 24 4.44 -4.12 -10.19
CA ALA A 24 5.54 -3.16 -10.12
C ALA A 24 6.76 -3.56 -10.98
N PRO A 25 7.28 -4.80 -10.91
CA PRO A 25 8.37 -5.22 -11.78
C PRO A 25 8.02 -5.13 -13.28
N THR A 26 6.80 -5.54 -13.66
CA THR A 26 6.37 -5.51 -15.07
C THR A 26 6.27 -4.08 -15.60
N VAL A 27 5.76 -3.15 -14.80
CA VAL A 27 5.68 -1.73 -15.19
C VAL A 27 7.07 -1.16 -15.47
N PHE A 28 8.04 -1.41 -14.57
CA PHE A 28 9.41 -0.91 -14.74
C PHE A 28 10.19 -1.59 -15.86
N GLN A 29 9.84 -2.82 -16.23
CA GLN A 29 10.46 -3.54 -17.35
C GLN A 29 9.83 -3.17 -18.70
N ALA A 30 8.54 -2.93 -18.75
CA ALA A 30 7.78 -2.75 -19.98
C ALA A 30 7.67 -1.30 -20.43
N LEU A 31 7.76 -0.33 -19.50
CA LEU A 31 7.55 1.09 -19.79
C LEU A 31 8.83 1.91 -19.58
N PRO A 32 9.07 2.94 -20.41
CA PRO A 32 10.06 3.98 -20.11
C PRO A 32 9.79 4.63 -18.75
N ALA A 33 10.83 5.15 -18.09
CA ALA A 33 10.76 5.64 -16.71
C ALA A 33 9.69 6.73 -16.49
N ASP A 34 9.51 7.64 -17.43
CA ASP A 34 8.51 8.71 -17.39
C ASP A 34 7.08 8.15 -17.49
N GLN A 35 6.86 7.17 -18.37
CA GLN A 35 5.56 6.51 -18.52
C GLN A 35 5.25 5.58 -17.34
N ALA A 36 6.23 4.86 -16.81
CA ALA A 36 6.10 4.04 -15.61
C ALA A 36 5.67 4.90 -14.42
N GLY A 37 6.32 6.05 -14.21
CA GLY A 37 5.97 6.99 -13.15
C GLY A 37 4.54 7.53 -13.29
N LEU A 38 4.12 7.89 -14.50
CA LEU A 38 2.76 8.37 -14.76
C LEU A 38 1.70 7.28 -14.54
N PHE A 39 1.99 6.06 -14.97
CA PHE A 39 1.13 4.89 -14.75
C PHE A 39 0.93 4.63 -13.26
N LEU A 40 2.02 4.56 -12.49
CA LEU A 40 1.98 4.30 -11.05
C LEU A 40 1.27 5.43 -10.28
N ARG A 41 1.47 6.69 -10.68
CA ARG A 41 0.77 7.84 -10.09
C ARG A 41 -0.76 7.72 -10.22
N ARG A 42 -1.25 7.11 -11.30
CA ARG A 42 -2.68 6.84 -11.52
C ARG A 42 -3.16 5.57 -10.83
N LEU A 43 -2.29 4.59 -10.69
CA LEU A 43 -2.63 3.30 -10.07
C LEU A 43 -2.66 3.36 -8.54
N PHE A 44 -1.68 4.01 -7.90
CA PHE A 44 -1.55 4.03 -6.45
C PHE A 44 -2.80 4.48 -5.69
N PRO A 45 -3.53 5.54 -6.07
CA PRO A 45 -4.75 5.91 -5.36
C PRO A 45 -5.81 4.80 -5.35
N ARG A 46 -5.91 4.02 -6.43
CA ARG A 46 -6.83 2.88 -6.53
C ARG A 46 -6.34 1.69 -5.73
N TYR A 47 -5.05 1.39 -5.81
CA TYR A 47 -4.41 0.34 -5.03
C TYR A 47 -4.60 0.56 -3.52
N TYR A 48 -4.28 1.75 -3.02
CA TYR A 48 -4.46 2.07 -1.61
C TYR A 48 -5.94 2.09 -1.20
N ALA A 49 -6.85 2.53 -2.06
CA ALA A 49 -8.29 2.45 -1.79
C ALA A 49 -8.74 0.99 -1.61
N ALA A 50 -8.26 0.07 -2.45
CA ALA A 50 -8.54 -1.36 -2.31
C ALA A 50 -8.01 -1.93 -0.99
N LEU A 51 -6.79 -1.56 -0.57
CA LEU A 51 -6.23 -1.97 0.71
C LEU A 51 -7.03 -1.43 1.90
N ILE A 52 -7.45 -0.17 1.85
CA ILE A 52 -8.28 0.45 2.89
C ILE A 52 -9.61 -0.30 3.01
N LEU A 53 -10.30 -0.53 1.90
CA LEU A 53 -11.59 -1.23 1.90
C LEU A 53 -11.45 -2.67 2.39
N GLY A 54 -10.47 -3.41 1.88
CA GLY A 54 -10.24 -4.80 2.27
C GLY A 54 -9.85 -4.96 3.73
N SER A 55 -8.93 -4.15 4.24
CA SER A 55 -8.52 -4.19 5.65
C SER A 55 -9.63 -3.69 6.59
N THR A 56 -10.42 -2.69 6.19
CA THR A 56 -11.59 -2.28 6.97
C THR A 56 -12.61 -3.41 7.08
N LEU A 57 -12.96 -4.02 5.95
CA LEU A 57 -13.92 -5.13 5.91
C LEU A 57 -13.43 -6.32 6.74
N ALA A 58 -12.15 -6.70 6.57
CA ALA A 58 -11.55 -7.76 7.39
C ALA A 58 -11.62 -7.42 8.88
N GLY A 59 -11.23 -6.20 9.27
CA GLY A 59 -11.27 -5.74 10.66
C GLY A 59 -12.67 -5.81 11.26
N VAL A 60 -13.68 -5.30 10.56
CA VAL A 60 -15.07 -5.31 11.03
C VAL A 60 -15.58 -6.75 11.19
N LEU A 61 -15.31 -7.63 10.23
CA LEU A 61 -15.82 -9.00 10.24
C LEU A 61 -15.10 -9.90 11.27
N LEU A 62 -13.83 -9.63 11.56
CA LEU A 62 -13.02 -10.37 12.54
C LEU A 62 -13.24 -9.86 13.98
N LEU A 63 -13.71 -8.64 14.17
CA LEU A 63 -13.82 -8.00 15.48
C LEU A 63 -14.53 -8.84 16.54
N PRO A 64 -15.66 -9.54 16.25
CA PRO A 64 -16.39 -10.31 17.26
C PRO A 64 -15.67 -11.56 17.78
N THR A 65 -14.76 -12.14 16.97
CA THR A 65 -14.11 -13.43 17.26
C THR A 65 -12.60 -13.31 17.42
N GLN A 66 -11.97 -12.35 16.74
CA GLN A 66 -10.54 -12.20 16.61
C GLN A 66 -10.14 -10.71 16.81
N SER A 67 -10.32 -10.19 18.03
CA SER A 67 -10.14 -8.76 18.32
C SER A 67 -8.71 -8.25 18.02
N VAL A 68 -7.69 -9.06 18.28
CA VAL A 68 -6.29 -8.69 17.96
C VAL A 68 -6.09 -8.60 16.45
N ALA A 69 -6.64 -9.57 15.71
CA ALA A 69 -6.58 -9.57 14.25
C ALA A 69 -7.30 -8.35 13.65
N ALA A 70 -8.46 -8.03 14.19
CA ALA A 70 -9.20 -6.82 13.81
C ALA A 70 -8.38 -5.55 14.07
N GLY A 71 -7.70 -5.46 15.22
CA GLY A 71 -6.82 -4.35 15.57
C GLY A 71 -5.68 -4.16 14.55
N VAL A 72 -5.03 -5.24 14.13
CA VAL A 72 -4.00 -5.19 13.08
C VAL A 72 -4.58 -4.71 11.75
N CYS A 73 -5.74 -5.21 11.35
CA CYS A 73 -6.42 -4.77 10.12
C CYS A 73 -6.75 -3.28 10.16
N PHE A 74 -7.24 -2.76 11.27
CA PHE A 74 -7.52 -1.33 11.42
C PHE A 74 -6.24 -0.49 11.44
N LEU A 75 -5.13 -0.99 11.98
CA LEU A 75 -3.84 -0.32 11.92
C LEU A 75 -3.32 -0.24 10.48
N VAL A 76 -3.46 -1.31 9.71
CA VAL A 76 -3.14 -1.32 8.27
C VAL A 76 -4.02 -0.33 7.51
N MET A 77 -5.32 -0.32 7.78
CA MET A 77 -6.26 0.65 7.19
C MET A 77 -5.84 2.09 7.49
N ALA A 78 -5.61 2.42 8.75
CA ALA A 78 -5.27 3.79 9.18
C ALA A 78 -3.94 4.26 8.61
N SER A 79 -2.91 3.41 8.64
CA SER A 79 -1.59 3.73 8.05
C SER A 79 -1.66 3.86 6.53
N THR A 80 -2.45 3.03 5.84
CA THR A 80 -2.67 3.15 4.40
C THR A 80 -3.41 4.43 4.04
N LEU A 81 -4.41 4.81 4.84
CA LEU A 81 -5.15 6.06 4.66
C LEU A 81 -4.20 7.27 4.80
N TRP A 82 -3.33 7.26 5.80
CA TRP A 82 -2.32 8.30 5.98
C TRP A 82 -1.36 8.38 4.79
N VAL A 83 -0.83 7.24 4.33
CA VAL A 83 0.03 7.18 3.15
C VAL A 83 -0.67 7.76 1.93
N ARG A 84 -1.90 7.34 1.67
CA ARG A 84 -2.68 7.78 0.50
C ARG A 84 -2.99 9.28 0.51
N GLN A 85 -3.37 9.82 1.67
CA GLN A 85 -3.88 11.19 1.78
C GLN A 85 -2.79 12.23 2.07
N ILE A 86 -1.70 11.83 2.70
CA ILE A 86 -0.64 12.74 3.15
C ILE A 86 0.67 12.46 2.40
N LEU A 87 1.17 11.24 2.48
CA LEU A 87 2.50 10.90 2.00
C LEU A 87 2.60 10.89 0.46
N VAL A 88 1.67 10.25 -0.22
CA VAL A 88 1.68 10.15 -1.69
C VAL A 88 1.56 11.51 -2.38
N PRO A 89 0.66 12.43 -1.99
CA PRO A 89 0.65 13.78 -2.55
C PRO A 89 1.97 14.52 -2.36
N GLN A 90 2.61 14.38 -1.20
CA GLN A 90 3.91 15.00 -0.91
C GLN A 90 5.02 14.41 -1.79
N ILE A 91 5.05 13.08 -1.97
CA ILE A 91 5.99 12.40 -2.87
C ILE A 91 5.81 12.88 -4.31
N ASN A 92 4.57 13.00 -4.78
CA ASN A 92 4.25 13.48 -6.12
C ASN A 92 4.73 14.92 -6.33
N GLN A 93 4.55 15.80 -5.35
CA GLN A 93 5.04 17.18 -5.40
C GLN A 93 6.57 17.24 -5.48
N LEU A 94 7.28 16.42 -4.71
CA LEU A 94 8.73 16.33 -4.75
C LEU A 94 9.24 15.84 -6.10
N ARG A 95 8.56 14.87 -6.71
CA ARG A 95 8.88 14.39 -8.05
C ARG A 95 8.70 15.48 -9.11
N ASP A 96 7.61 16.25 -9.01
CA ASP A 96 7.35 17.36 -9.93
C ASP A 96 8.42 18.46 -9.81
N LYS A 97 8.88 18.78 -8.59
CA LYS A 97 9.96 19.72 -8.35
C LYS A 97 11.30 19.22 -8.89
N GLU A 98 11.60 17.93 -8.71
CA GLU A 98 12.81 17.30 -9.27
C GLU A 98 12.82 17.42 -10.79
N LEU A 99 11.72 17.09 -11.46
CA LEU A 99 11.58 17.19 -12.91
C LEU A 99 11.65 18.64 -13.42
N ALA A 100 11.30 19.62 -12.58
CA ALA A 100 11.46 21.04 -12.88
C ALA A 100 12.88 21.58 -12.66
N GLY A 101 13.84 20.73 -12.24
CA GLY A 101 15.26 21.06 -12.12
C GLY A 101 15.78 21.27 -10.70
N ASP A 102 15.02 20.90 -9.65
CA ASP A 102 15.46 20.94 -8.26
C ASP A 102 16.09 19.59 -7.84
N PRO A 103 17.45 19.48 -7.76
CA PRO A 103 18.09 18.22 -7.37
C PRO A 103 17.87 17.84 -5.91
N GLN A 104 17.64 18.81 -5.03
CA GLN A 104 17.36 18.56 -3.61
C GLN A 104 15.99 17.90 -3.44
N ALA A 105 15.01 18.25 -4.24
CA ALA A 105 13.71 17.59 -4.28
C ALA A 105 13.84 16.11 -4.70
N GLY A 106 14.76 15.78 -5.59
CA GLY A 106 15.05 14.38 -5.97
C GLY A 106 15.59 13.55 -4.81
N VAL A 107 16.47 14.10 -3.99
CA VAL A 107 16.98 13.45 -2.77
C VAL A 107 15.83 13.18 -1.78
N SER A 108 14.99 14.17 -1.53
CA SER A 108 13.83 14.05 -0.64
C SER A 108 12.79 13.07 -1.19
N PHE A 109 12.52 13.08 -2.50
CA PHE A 109 11.66 12.11 -3.17
C PHE A 109 12.14 10.67 -2.92
N ALA A 110 13.41 10.38 -3.16
CA ALA A 110 13.97 9.04 -2.99
C ALA A 110 13.82 8.54 -1.55
N ARG A 111 14.03 9.42 -0.57
CA ARG A 111 13.88 9.10 0.87
C ARG A 111 12.43 8.77 1.22
N TRP A 112 11.49 9.63 0.87
CA TRP A 112 10.08 9.43 1.19
C TRP A 112 9.45 8.28 0.43
N HIS A 113 9.88 8.08 -0.81
CA HIS A 113 9.47 6.90 -1.59
C HIS A 113 9.92 5.60 -0.91
N ARG A 114 11.19 5.51 -0.45
CA ARG A 114 11.67 4.34 0.31
C ARG A 114 10.88 4.11 1.59
N ILE A 115 10.51 5.17 2.30
CA ILE A 115 9.67 5.07 3.50
C ILE A 115 8.29 4.50 3.15
N SER A 116 7.66 4.95 2.08
CA SER A 116 6.36 4.41 1.65
C SER A 116 6.43 2.92 1.27
N VAL A 117 7.50 2.51 0.60
CA VAL A 117 7.76 1.10 0.28
C VAL A 117 7.96 0.28 1.56
N ALA A 118 8.74 0.79 2.52
CA ALA A 118 8.96 0.12 3.80
C ALA A 118 7.65 -0.05 4.59
N ILE A 119 6.80 0.97 4.64
CA ILE A 119 5.48 0.87 5.29
C ILE A 119 4.64 -0.23 4.64
N ASN A 120 4.58 -0.26 3.32
CA ASN A 120 3.81 -1.26 2.58
C ASN A 120 4.36 -2.69 2.83
N LEU A 121 5.67 -2.85 2.89
CA LEU A 121 6.30 -4.13 3.20
C LEU A 121 6.00 -4.59 4.63
N ILE A 122 6.06 -3.69 5.61
CA ILE A 122 5.70 -3.98 7.00
C ILE A 122 4.24 -4.41 7.10
N GLN A 123 3.34 -3.72 6.42
CA GLN A 123 1.92 -4.07 6.36
C GLN A 123 1.72 -5.46 5.75
N LEU A 124 2.40 -5.77 4.65
CA LEU A 124 2.35 -7.07 4.00
C LEU A 124 2.79 -8.19 4.95
N ILE A 125 3.93 -8.01 5.63
CA ILE A 125 4.44 -8.98 6.61
C ILE A 125 3.45 -9.13 7.78
N ALA A 126 2.90 -8.04 8.28
CA ALA A 126 1.93 -8.06 9.38
C ALA A 126 0.67 -8.86 9.00
N LEU A 127 0.09 -8.61 7.81
CA LEU A 127 -1.09 -9.34 7.34
C LEU A 127 -0.78 -10.81 7.04
N ALA A 128 0.40 -11.11 6.48
CA ALA A 128 0.83 -12.50 6.23
C ALA A 128 1.01 -13.27 7.54
N THR A 129 1.67 -12.67 8.53
CA THR A 129 1.84 -13.27 9.86
C THR A 129 0.49 -13.47 10.54
N LEU A 130 -0.38 -12.47 10.47
CA LEU A 130 -1.71 -12.55 11.03
C LEU A 130 -2.50 -13.72 10.43
N LEU A 131 -2.49 -13.86 9.11
CA LEU A 131 -3.20 -14.95 8.42
C LEU A 131 -2.68 -16.33 8.81
N MET A 132 -1.41 -16.46 9.18
CA MET A 132 -0.85 -17.72 9.67
C MET A 132 -1.22 -18.03 11.12
N MET A 133 -1.66 -17.04 11.88
CA MET A 133 -1.98 -17.19 13.32
C MET A 133 -3.47 -17.46 13.58
N ILE A 134 -4.32 -17.16 12.64
CA ILE A 134 -5.77 -17.36 12.73
C ILE A 134 -6.22 -18.44 11.77
#